data_92e820e143cbb915b2abdcae2b44e27e
#
_entry.id   92e820e143cbb915b2abdcae2b44e27e
#
_cell.length_a   1.000
_cell.length_b   1.000
_cell.length_c   1.000
_cell.angle_alpha   90.00
_cell.angle_beta   90.00
_cell.angle_gamma   90.00
#
_symmetry.space_group_name_H-M   'P 1'
#
loop_
_entity.id
_entity.type
_entity.pdbx_description
1 polymer ?
#
loop_
_entity_poly.entity_id
_entity_poly.type
_entity_poly.pdbx_seq_one_letter_code
_entity_poly.pdbx_strand_id
1 'polypeptide(L)'
;MTQTITQPTRFEVGQIAFCNGGCTMQLPTFYKVIRRTDNTVWLQEIQNQLIEHDGYGQAGRKIPVDVPKGVVFHKRVKNWKDCNYGGGKDQEYAYENYWGIIEPWDGTAKYYDSYD
;
A
#
# COMPACT_ATOMS: atom_id res chain seq x y z
N MET A 1 -19.29 -6.61 20.54
CA MET A 1 -17.92 -7.13 20.46
C MET A 1 -17.12 -6.27 19.52
N THR A 2 -16.05 -5.67 20.03
CA THR A 2 -15.23 -4.77 19.23
C THR A 2 -14.22 -5.61 18.45
N GLN A 3 -14.26 -5.51 17.15
CA GLN A 3 -13.31 -6.19 16.29
C GLN A 3 -12.13 -5.26 16.03
N THR A 4 -10.95 -5.65 16.48
CA THR A 4 -9.74 -4.88 16.24
C THR A 4 -9.15 -5.29 14.89
N ILE A 5 -9.10 -4.34 13.96
CA ILE A 5 -8.44 -4.57 12.68
C ILE A 5 -6.97 -4.30 12.88
N THR A 6 -6.14 -5.33 12.75
CA THR A 6 -4.70 -5.21 12.85
C THR A 6 -4.09 -5.25 11.47
N GLN A 7 -3.26 -4.26 11.15
CA GLN A 7 -2.54 -4.24 9.88
C GLN A 7 -1.62 -5.46 9.79
N PRO A 8 -1.63 -6.21 8.69
CA PRO A 8 -0.66 -7.28 8.48
C PRO A 8 0.77 -6.73 8.55
N THR A 9 1.68 -7.50 9.12
CA THR A 9 3.08 -7.09 9.28
C THR A 9 4.00 -7.69 8.22
N ARG A 10 3.48 -8.60 7.40
CA ARG A 10 4.25 -9.30 6.36
C ARG A 10 3.56 -9.19 5.02
N PHE A 11 4.35 -9.18 3.95
CA PHE A 11 3.83 -9.36 2.60
C PHE A 11 3.60 -10.85 2.37
N GLU A 12 2.36 -11.25 2.19
CA GLU A 12 2.00 -12.64 1.93
C GLU A 12 1.32 -12.75 0.57
N VAL A 13 1.57 -13.86 -0.14
CA VAL A 13 1.00 -14.10 -1.46
C VAL A 13 -0.52 -14.04 -1.37
N GLY A 14 -1.13 -13.32 -2.31
CA GLY A 14 -2.58 -13.12 -2.36
C GLY A 14 -3.09 -11.93 -1.56
N GLN A 15 -2.24 -11.32 -0.73
CA GLN A 15 -2.64 -10.13 0.01
C GLN A 15 -2.49 -8.87 -0.83
N ILE A 16 -3.12 -7.81 -0.35
CA ILE A 16 -3.05 -6.48 -0.95
C ILE A 16 -2.00 -5.66 -0.20
N ALA A 17 -1.23 -4.91 -0.95
CA ALA A 17 -0.32 -3.90 -0.41
C ALA A 17 -0.72 -2.53 -0.95
N PHE A 18 -0.28 -1.47 -0.30
CA PHE A 18 -0.58 -0.12 -0.78
C PHE A 18 0.64 0.78 -0.63
N CYS A 19 0.67 1.80 -1.47
CA CYS A 19 1.65 2.87 -1.41
C CYS A 19 0.90 4.20 -1.35
N ASN A 20 1.25 5.01 -0.36
CA ASN A 20 0.71 6.35 -0.24
C ASN A 20 1.79 7.32 -0.72
N GLY A 21 1.75 7.65 -2.01
CA GLY A 21 2.80 8.43 -2.65
C GLY A 21 2.39 9.88 -2.92
N GLY A 22 3.38 10.70 -3.25
CA GLY A 22 3.20 12.10 -3.58
C GLY A 22 3.57 13.04 -2.43
N CYS A 23 4.17 14.18 -2.75
CA CYS A 23 4.57 15.14 -1.73
C CYS A 23 3.54 16.26 -1.52
N THR A 24 2.72 16.56 -2.53
CA THR A 24 1.68 17.59 -2.43
C THR A 24 0.27 17.01 -2.52
N MET A 25 0.13 15.81 -3.10
CA MET A 25 -1.15 15.12 -3.25
C MET A 25 -1.03 13.73 -2.65
N GLN A 26 -2.13 13.22 -2.13
CA GLN A 26 -2.21 11.86 -1.63
C GLN A 26 -2.89 10.98 -2.68
N LEU A 27 -2.10 10.14 -3.34
CA LEU A 27 -2.55 9.30 -4.43
C LEU A 27 -2.25 7.84 -4.09
N PRO A 28 -3.15 7.16 -3.34
CA PRO A 28 -2.90 5.78 -2.96
C PRO A 28 -2.88 4.87 -4.17
N THR A 29 -1.91 3.98 -4.22
CA THR A 29 -1.79 2.95 -5.23
C THR A 29 -1.85 1.60 -4.54
N PHE A 30 -2.59 0.66 -5.12
CA PHE A 30 -2.77 -0.66 -4.55
C PHE A 30 -2.09 -1.70 -5.42
N TYR A 31 -1.55 -2.72 -4.77
CA TYR A 31 -0.82 -3.81 -5.40
C TYR A 31 -1.31 -5.13 -4.85
N LYS A 32 -1.17 -6.18 -5.63
CA LYS A 32 -1.37 -7.55 -5.14
C LYS A 32 -0.02 -8.24 -5.03
N VAL A 33 0.20 -8.94 -3.94
CA VAL A 33 1.40 -9.75 -3.75
C VAL A 33 1.24 -11.02 -4.57
N ILE A 34 2.07 -11.17 -5.60
CA ILE A 34 2.01 -12.29 -6.53
C ILE A 34 2.92 -13.43 -6.09
N ARG A 35 4.09 -13.08 -5.57
CA ARG A 35 5.09 -14.05 -5.14
C ARG A 35 5.94 -13.45 -4.04
N ARG A 36 6.50 -14.29 -3.19
CA ARG A 36 7.37 -13.87 -2.10
C ARG A 36 8.50 -14.88 -1.91
N THR A 37 9.71 -14.36 -1.67
CA THR A 37 10.82 -15.10 -1.10
C THR A 37 11.26 -14.41 0.19
N ASP A 38 12.34 -14.91 0.81
CA ASP A 38 12.79 -14.37 2.11
C ASP A 38 13.07 -12.86 2.05
N ASN A 39 13.60 -12.37 0.93
CA ASN A 39 14.08 -10.99 0.82
C ASN A 39 13.41 -10.19 -0.29
N THR A 40 12.51 -10.80 -1.07
CA THR A 40 11.96 -10.16 -2.26
C THR A 40 10.47 -10.43 -2.35
N VAL A 41 9.72 -9.40 -2.76
CA VAL A 41 8.29 -9.52 -3.01
C VAL A 41 8.01 -9.10 -4.46
N TRP A 42 7.19 -9.89 -5.15
CA TRP A 42 6.70 -9.57 -6.50
C TRP A 42 5.30 -8.99 -6.36
N LEU A 43 5.11 -7.83 -6.94
CA LEU A 43 3.89 -7.06 -6.82
C LEU A 43 3.36 -6.73 -8.20
N GLN A 44 2.05 -6.62 -8.30
CA GLN A 44 1.39 -6.15 -9.51
C GLN A 44 0.37 -5.09 -9.11
N GLU A 45 0.45 -3.92 -9.75
CA GLU A 45 -0.54 -2.87 -9.51
C GLU A 45 -1.92 -3.38 -9.90
N ILE A 46 -2.91 -3.06 -9.06
CA ILE A 46 -4.31 -3.42 -9.29
C ILE A 46 -5.16 -2.16 -9.34
N GLN A 47 -6.38 -2.33 -9.82
CA GLN A 47 -7.34 -1.25 -9.92
C GLN A 47 -7.72 -0.72 -8.55
N ASN A 48 -8.29 0.47 -8.52
CA ASN A 48 -8.88 1.03 -7.31
C ASN A 48 -10.22 1.67 -7.66
N GLN A 49 -11.04 1.88 -6.64
CA GLN A 49 -12.36 2.47 -6.80
C GLN A 49 -12.53 3.61 -5.80
N LEU A 50 -13.00 4.74 -6.28
CA LEU A 50 -13.35 5.87 -5.43
C LEU A 50 -14.71 5.60 -4.80
N ILE A 51 -14.77 5.54 -3.46
CA ILE A 51 -16.00 5.24 -2.73
C ILE A 51 -16.62 6.46 -2.07
N GLU A 52 -15.82 7.50 -1.84
CA GLU A 52 -16.28 8.79 -1.31
C GLU A 52 -15.58 9.90 -2.06
N HIS A 53 -16.27 11.00 -2.34
CA HIS A 53 -15.66 12.14 -3.00
C HIS A 53 -16.35 13.43 -2.53
N ASP A 54 -15.69 14.54 -2.79
CA ASP A 54 -16.14 15.87 -2.36
C ASP A 54 -17.18 16.51 -3.29
N GLY A 55 -17.63 15.77 -4.29
CA GLY A 55 -18.53 16.28 -5.34
C GLY A 55 -17.81 16.75 -6.60
N TYR A 56 -16.50 16.96 -6.52
CA TYR A 56 -15.68 17.39 -7.65
C TYR A 56 -14.75 16.29 -8.16
N GLY A 57 -14.67 15.15 -7.45
CA GLY A 57 -13.81 14.03 -7.83
C GLY A 57 -12.34 14.25 -7.52
N GLN A 58 -11.98 15.29 -6.77
CA GLN A 58 -10.60 15.64 -6.47
C GLN A 58 -10.13 15.15 -5.10
N ALA A 59 -11.05 14.81 -4.22
CA ALA A 59 -10.72 14.23 -2.92
C ALA A 59 -11.76 13.20 -2.53
N GLY A 60 -11.37 12.26 -1.68
CA GLY A 60 -12.25 11.21 -1.22
C GLY A 60 -11.45 10.02 -0.69
N ARG A 61 -12.04 8.84 -0.77
CA ARG A 61 -11.40 7.61 -0.31
C ARG A 61 -11.46 6.54 -1.40
N LYS A 62 -10.39 5.76 -1.50
CA LYS A 62 -10.27 4.69 -2.47
C LYS A 62 -10.05 3.35 -1.80
N ILE A 63 -10.58 2.31 -2.43
CA ILE A 63 -10.37 0.93 -2.04
C ILE A 63 -9.75 0.16 -3.19
N PRO A 64 -9.01 -0.93 -2.92
CA PRO A 64 -8.47 -1.76 -4.00
C PRO A 64 -9.56 -2.58 -4.67
N VAL A 65 -9.37 -2.83 -5.96
CA VAL A 65 -10.18 -3.77 -6.74
C VAL A 65 -9.20 -4.78 -7.32
N ASP A 66 -9.43 -6.06 -7.06
CA ASP A 66 -8.50 -7.14 -7.44
C ASP A 66 -8.60 -7.43 -8.95
N VAL A 67 -8.20 -6.46 -9.74
CA VAL A 67 -8.10 -6.55 -11.20
C VAL A 67 -6.74 -6.03 -11.60
N PRO A 68 -5.89 -6.82 -12.27
CA PRO A 68 -4.56 -6.39 -12.68
C PRO A 68 -4.62 -5.13 -13.54
N LYS A 69 -3.68 -4.21 -13.29
CA LYS A 69 -3.60 -2.95 -14.01
C LYS A 69 -2.25 -2.75 -14.68
N GLY A 70 -1.19 -3.35 -14.14
CA GLY A 70 0.16 -3.13 -14.65
C GLY A 70 0.95 -4.43 -14.76
N VAL A 71 2.24 -4.30 -15.00
CA VAL A 71 3.14 -5.43 -15.06
C VAL A 71 3.61 -5.84 -13.68
N VAL A 72 3.99 -7.10 -13.52
CA VAL A 72 4.58 -7.59 -12.27
C VAL A 72 5.99 -7.03 -12.16
N PHE A 73 6.32 -6.51 -10.99
CA PHE A 73 7.66 -6.04 -10.67
C PHE A 73 8.07 -6.58 -9.30
N HIS A 74 9.33 -6.48 -8.95
CA HIS A 74 9.80 -6.95 -7.66
C HIS A 74 10.49 -5.84 -6.90
N LYS A 75 10.44 -5.94 -5.57
CA LYS A 75 11.10 -5.03 -4.64
C LYS A 75 11.75 -5.82 -3.52
N ARG A 76 12.83 -5.29 -2.99
CA ARG A 76 13.46 -5.86 -1.81
C ARG A 76 12.60 -5.58 -0.58
N VAL A 77 12.35 -6.62 0.19
CA VAL A 77 11.60 -6.49 1.45
C VAL A 77 12.55 -5.96 2.52
N LYS A 78 12.10 -4.93 3.23
CA LYS A 78 12.79 -4.34 4.37
C LYS A 78 11.89 -4.45 5.59
N ASN A 79 12.45 -4.18 6.77
CA ASN A 79 11.69 -4.22 8.02
C ASN A 79 12.06 -3.01 8.86
N TRP A 80 11.05 -2.34 9.41
CA TRP A 80 11.25 -1.16 10.23
C TRP A 80 12.09 -1.44 11.48
N LYS A 81 12.09 -2.68 12.00
CA LYS A 81 12.91 -3.03 13.16
C LYS A 81 14.40 -2.90 12.87
N ASP A 82 14.80 -3.01 11.60
CA ASP A 82 16.21 -2.89 11.19
C ASP A 82 16.56 -1.47 10.78
N CYS A 83 15.62 -0.54 10.91
CA CYS A 83 15.80 0.86 10.53
C CYS A 83 15.92 1.72 11.78
N ASN A 84 16.95 2.57 11.84
CA ASN A 84 17.18 3.42 13.00
C ASN A 84 16.03 4.40 13.28
N TYR A 85 15.26 4.71 12.28
CA TYR A 85 14.13 5.64 12.38
C TYR A 85 12.79 4.97 12.56
N GLY A 86 12.75 3.64 12.51
CA GLY A 86 11.50 2.90 12.58
C GLY A 86 10.97 2.61 13.97
N GLY A 87 11.70 3.00 15.00
CA GLY A 87 11.29 2.77 16.39
C GLY A 87 11.27 1.31 16.82
N GLY A 88 11.91 0.42 16.08
CA GLY A 88 11.94 -1.02 16.40
C GLY A 88 10.67 -1.77 16.03
N LYS A 89 9.76 -1.17 15.29
CA LYS A 89 8.50 -1.81 14.87
C LYS A 89 8.77 -2.96 13.91
N ASP A 90 8.27 -4.15 14.24
CA ASP A 90 8.40 -5.33 13.38
C ASP A 90 7.31 -5.30 12.31
N GLN A 91 7.60 -4.61 11.22
CA GLN A 91 6.69 -4.51 10.08
C GLN A 91 7.50 -4.42 8.80
N GLU A 92 7.14 -5.24 7.82
CA GLU A 92 7.76 -5.23 6.50
C GLU A 92 7.28 -4.06 5.66
N TYR A 93 8.17 -3.57 4.81
CA TYR A 93 7.88 -2.52 3.86
C TYR A 93 8.82 -2.64 2.66
N ALA A 94 8.53 -1.88 1.60
CA ALA A 94 9.39 -1.77 0.44
C ALA A 94 9.34 -0.33 -0.07
N TYR A 95 10.40 0.14 -0.71
CA TYR A 95 10.42 1.47 -1.32
C TYR A 95 9.86 1.41 -2.73
N GLU A 96 8.85 2.23 -3.01
CA GLU A 96 8.40 2.45 -4.39
C GLU A 96 9.36 3.41 -5.08
N ASN A 97 9.63 4.54 -4.41
CA ASN A 97 10.54 5.56 -4.88
C ASN A 97 10.92 6.45 -3.68
N TYR A 98 11.49 7.62 -3.92
CA TYR A 98 11.88 8.54 -2.85
C TYR A 98 10.72 8.96 -1.96
N TRP A 99 9.51 9.01 -2.49
CA TRP A 99 8.36 9.59 -1.81
C TRP A 99 7.34 8.55 -1.37
N GLY A 100 7.49 7.32 -1.83
CA GLY A 100 6.49 6.28 -1.60
C GLY A 100 7.06 5.05 -0.91
N ILE A 101 6.32 4.57 0.08
CA ILE A 101 6.63 3.33 0.79
C ILE A 101 5.46 2.39 0.59
N ILE A 102 5.75 1.17 0.16
CA ILE A 102 4.75 0.11 0.01
C ILE A 102 4.68 -0.67 1.31
N GLU A 103 3.48 -0.82 1.84
CA GLU A 103 3.23 -1.59 3.06
C GLU A 103 2.08 -2.55 2.84
N PRO A 104 1.96 -3.61 3.66
CA PRO A 104 0.75 -4.44 3.64
C PRO A 104 -0.48 -3.59 3.95
N TRP A 105 -1.58 -3.83 3.21
CA TRP A 105 -2.79 -3.05 3.37
C TRP A 105 -3.53 -3.47 4.65
N ASP A 106 -4.04 -2.49 5.37
CA ASP A 106 -4.72 -2.69 6.64
C ASP A 106 -6.23 -2.94 6.52
N GLY A 107 -6.74 -3.04 5.30
CA GLY A 107 -8.15 -3.30 5.06
C GLY A 107 -9.04 -2.06 5.04
N THR A 108 -8.47 -0.87 5.23
CA THR A 108 -9.25 0.36 5.26
C THR A 108 -9.12 1.15 3.97
N ALA A 109 -10.18 1.89 3.60
CA ALA A 109 -10.13 2.80 2.47
C ALA A 109 -9.08 3.89 2.71
N LYS A 110 -8.35 4.27 1.67
CA LYS A 110 -7.27 5.25 1.76
C LYS A 110 -7.70 6.60 1.22
N TYR A 111 -7.31 7.63 1.92
CA TYR A 111 -7.60 9.01 1.54
C TYR A 111 -6.94 9.32 0.20
N TYR A 112 -7.73 9.94 -0.67
CA TYR A 112 -7.30 10.39 -1.99
C TYR A 112 -7.46 11.91 -2.04
N ASP A 113 -6.41 12.60 -2.47
CA ASP A 113 -6.43 14.05 -2.57
C ASP A 113 -5.61 14.46 -3.79
N SER A 114 -6.30 14.96 -4.81
CA SER A 114 -5.67 15.49 -6.02
C SER A 114 -5.64 17.02 -6.04
N TYR A 115 -6.03 17.67 -4.98
CA TYR A 115 -5.83 19.11 -4.83
C TYR A 115 -4.34 19.40 -4.66
N ASP A 116 -3.88 20.34 -5.40
CA ASP A 116 -2.48 20.73 -5.36
C ASP A 116 -2.35 22.17 -4.85
#